data_875e6b7653e88ae5627348c99651027d
#
_entry.id   875e6b7653e88ae5627348c99651027d
#
_cell.length_a   1.000
_cell.length_b   1.000
_cell.length_c   1.000
_cell.angle_alpha   90.00
_cell.angle_beta   90.00
_cell.angle_gamma   90.00
#
_symmetry.space_group_name_H-M   'P 1'
#
loop_
_entity.id
_entity.type
_entity.pdbx_description
1 polymer ?
#
loop_
_entity_poly.entity_id
_entity_poly.type
_entity_poly.pdbx_seq_one_letter_code
_entity_poly.pdbx_strand_id
1 'polypeptide(L)'
;MAKNILILSTSPRRKGNSAALAEAFAEGAREAGNHAEIVTLCDKKIEFCQGCLACQKTGRCILDDDVRDLLPKIHDADVLVFATPIYYYEMSGQMKTLLDRANALFASDYAFRDIYLLTAAAEEDDQVPARAESGLT
;
A
#
# COMPACT_ATOMS: atom_id res chain seq x y z
N MET A 1 -14.23 7.81 17.34
CA MET A 1 -14.02 8.79 16.27
C MET A 1 -13.72 8.08 14.95
N ALA A 2 -14.28 8.61 13.88
CA ALA A 2 -14.03 8.05 12.56
C ALA A 2 -12.56 8.23 12.15
N LYS A 3 -11.98 7.17 11.60
CA LYS A 3 -10.61 7.19 11.09
C LYS A 3 -10.63 7.26 9.56
N ASN A 4 -9.59 7.84 9.00
CA ASN A 4 -9.33 7.83 7.57
C ASN A 4 -8.47 6.62 7.24
N ILE A 5 -9.04 5.68 6.51
CA ILE A 5 -8.40 4.41 6.17
C ILE A 5 -8.10 4.43 4.68
N LEU A 6 -6.83 4.28 4.33
CA LEU A 6 -6.40 4.17 2.95
C LEU A 6 -6.05 2.72 2.66
N ILE A 7 -6.73 2.14 1.69
CA ILE A 7 -6.53 0.76 1.27
C ILE A 7 -5.84 0.76 -0.09
N LEU A 8 -4.66 0.17 -0.16
CA LEU A 8 -3.87 0.09 -1.38
C LEU A 8 -3.99 -1.33 -1.93
N SER A 9 -4.73 -1.45 -3.02
CA SER A 9 -4.91 -2.72 -3.73
C SER A 9 -3.79 -2.85 -4.75
N THR A 10 -2.85 -3.75 -4.52
CA THR A 10 -1.58 -3.79 -5.23
C THR A 10 -1.50 -4.91 -6.28
N SER A 11 -2.61 -5.60 -6.54
CA SER A 11 -2.67 -6.60 -7.59
C SER A 11 -2.57 -5.96 -8.98
N PRO A 12 -1.89 -6.60 -9.92
CA PRO A 12 -1.95 -6.16 -11.32
C PRO A 12 -3.30 -6.44 -11.97
N ARG A 13 -4.15 -7.23 -11.32
CA ARG A 13 -5.50 -7.55 -11.81
C ARG A 13 -6.55 -6.75 -11.04
N ARG A 14 -7.53 -6.19 -11.76
CA ARG A 14 -8.60 -5.39 -11.13
C ARG A 14 -9.51 -6.22 -10.21
N LYS A 15 -9.78 -7.47 -10.60
CA LYS A 15 -10.77 -8.33 -9.94
C LYS A 15 -10.15 -9.64 -9.49
N GLY A 16 -9.04 -9.57 -8.76
CA GLY A 16 -8.41 -10.74 -8.19
C GLY A 16 -8.86 -10.97 -6.75
N ASN A 17 -8.29 -12.01 -6.11
CA ASN A 17 -8.63 -12.37 -4.74
C ASN A 17 -8.21 -11.29 -3.74
N SER A 18 -7.05 -10.68 -3.93
CA SER A 18 -6.60 -9.60 -3.04
C SER A 18 -7.49 -8.36 -3.18
N ALA A 19 -7.98 -8.07 -4.39
CA ALA A 19 -8.93 -6.98 -4.60
C ALA A 19 -10.26 -7.24 -3.88
N ALA A 20 -10.73 -8.49 -3.86
CA ALA A 20 -11.92 -8.87 -3.11
C ALA A 20 -11.72 -8.69 -1.60
N LEU A 21 -10.54 -9.01 -1.08
CA LEU A 21 -10.21 -8.76 0.32
C LEU A 21 -10.21 -7.26 0.65
N ALA A 22 -9.68 -6.45 -0.25
CA ALA A 22 -9.68 -4.99 -0.09
C ALA A 22 -11.11 -4.45 0.00
N GLU A 23 -11.99 -4.90 -0.89
CA GLU A 23 -13.40 -4.49 -0.88
C GLU A 23 -14.11 -4.90 0.40
N ALA A 24 -13.89 -6.13 0.85
CA ALA A 24 -14.50 -6.63 2.10
C ALA A 24 -14.01 -5.81 3.30
N PHE A 25 -12.73 -5.48 3.35
CA PHE A 25 -12.18 -4.64 4.41
C PHE A 25 -12.80 -3.24 4.39
N ALA A 26 -12.91 -2.64 3.21
CA ALA A 26 -13.50 -1.32 3.07
C ALA A 26 -14.95 -1.30 3.53
N GLU A 27 -15.71 -2.31 3.17
CA GLU A 27 -17.13 -2.43 3.57
C GLU A 27 -17.25 -2.50 5.10
N GLY A 28 -16.46 -3.39 5.74
CA GLY A 28 -16.48 -3.50 7.20
C GLY A 28 -16.04 -2.23 7.90
N ALA A 29 -15.04 -1.54 7.36
CA ALA A 29 -14.58 -0.27 7.92
C ALA A 29 -15.66 0.81 7.85
N ARG A 30 -16.38 0.89 6.74
CA ARG A 30 -17.48 1.86 6.56
C ARG A 30 -18.65 1.53 7.46
N GLU A 31 -19.00 0.26 7.61
CA GLU A 31 -20.06 -0.17 8.54
C GLU A 31 -19.73 0.20 9.98
N ALA A 32 -18.44 0.20 10.34
CA ALA A 32 -18.00 0.61 11.66
C ALA A 32 -17.90 2.14 11.85
N GLY A 33 -18.31 2.91 10.83
CA GLY A 33 -18.33 4.38 10.90
C GLY A 33 -17.07 5.08 10.45
N ASN A 34 -16.13 4.38 9.82
CA ASN A 34 -14.89 4.98 9.33
C ASN A 34 -14.99 5.40 7.86
N HIS A 35 -14.08 6.27 7.45
CA HIS A 35 -13.90 6.63 6.05
C HIS A 35 -12.88 5.68 5.43
N ALA A 36 -13.22 5.04 4.33
CA ALA A 36 -12.31 4.11 3.65
C ALA A 36 -12.27 4.43 2.16
N GLU A 37 -11.05 4.63 1.66
CA GLU A 37 -10.77 4.84 0.25
C GLU A 37 -9.92 3.69 -0.26
N ILE A 38 -10.28 3.11 -1.41
CA ILE A 38 -9.46 2.09 -2.09
C ILE A 38 -8.76 2.75 -3.26
N VAL A 39 -7.44 2.61 -3.31
CA VAL A 39 -6.63 3.00 -4.46
C VAL A 39 -6.10 1.73 -5.11
N THR A 40 -6.44 1.53 -6.38
CA THR A 40 -6.02 0.37 -7.16
C THR A 40 -4.79 0.73 -7.97
N LEU A 41 -3.68 0.02 -7.77
CA LEU A 41 -2.42 0.35 -8.44
C LEU A 41 -2.34 -0.12 -9.88
N CYS A 42 -3.19 -1.04 -10.31
CA CYS A 42 -3.11 -1.59 -11.67
C CYS A 42 -3.34 -0.56 -12.77
N ASP A 43 -4.00 0.55 -12.45
CA ASP A 43 -4.26 1.64 -13.40
C ASP A 43 -3.39 2.88 -13.14
N LYS A 44 -2.41 2.76 -12.26
CA LYS A 44 -1.50 3.85 -11.91
C LYS A 44 -0.16 3.68 -12.62
N LYS A 45 0.41 4.82 -13.00
CA LYS A 45 1.77 4.84 -13.52
C LYS A 45 2.74 5.10 -12.36
N ILE A 46 3.53 4.08 -12.02
CA ILE A 46 4.49 4.15 -10.91
C ILE A 46 5.84 3.67 -11.42
N GLU A 47 6.77 4.60 -11.57
CA GLU A 47 8.14 4.30 -12.00
C GLU A 47 8.94 3.73 -10.83
N PHE A 48 9.99 3.00 -11.14
CA PHE A 48 10.88 2.45 -10.12
C PHE A 48 11.70 3.54 -9.45
N CYS A 49 11.93 3.40 -8.16
CA CYS A 49 12.83 4.28 -7.42
C CYS A 49 14.25 4.15 -7.98
N GLN A 50 14.91 5.28 -8.20
CA GLN A 50 16.27 5.33 -8.75
C GLN A 50 17.34 5.42 -7.66
N GLY A 51 16.95 5.52 -6.39
CA GLY A 51 17.90 5.62 -5.29
C GLY A 51 18.70 6.92 -5.25
N CYS A 52 18.19 7.99 -5.85
CA CYS A 52 18.90 9.26 -5.96
C CYS A 52 18.97 10.04 -4.63
N LEU A 53 18.14 9.67 -3.65
CA LEU A 53 18.07 10.28 -2.31
C LEU A 53 17.67 11.76 -2.27
N ALA A 54 17.20 12.33 -3.38
CA ALA A 54 16.74 13.72 -3.40
C ALA A 54 15.60 13.96 -2.40
N CYS A 55 14.74 12.95 -2.17
CA CYS A 55 13.63 13.04 -1.23
C CYS A 55 14.07 13.22 0.22
N GLN A 56 15.28 12.81 0.59
CA GLN A 56 15.81 13.03 1.94
C GLN A 56 16.07 14.50 2.22
N LYS A 57 16.33 15.27 1.18
CA LYS A 57 16.59 16.71 1.30
C LYS A 57 15.33 17.55 1.18
N THR A 58 14.44 17.17 0.28
CA THR A 58 13.28 17.99 -0.08
C THR A 58 11.96 17.46 0.48
N GLY A 59 11.90 16.21 0.93
CA GLY A 59 10.67 15.53 1.31
C GLY A 59 9.80 15.15 0.12
N ARG A 60 10.33 15.24 -1.10
CA ARG A 60 9.58 14.95 -2.34
C ARG A 60 10.40 14.09 -3.28
N CYS A 61 9.71 13.22 -4.01
CA CYS A 61 10.35 12.46 -5.09
C CYS A 61 10.48 13.33 -6.34
N ILE A 62 11.61 13.21 -7.04
CA ILE A 62 11.83 13.93 -8.29
C ILE A 62 11.04 13.35 -9.47
N LEU A 63 10.58 12.10 -9.36
CA LEU A 63 9.83 11.46 -10.43
C LEU A 63 8.41 12.03 -10.49
N ASP A 64 7.94 12.31 -11.70
CA ASP A 64 6.63 12.90 -11.95
C ASP A 64 5.68 11.82 -12.47
N ASP A 65 5.02 11.14 -11.56
CA ASP A 65 4.04 10.10 -11.88
C ASP A 65 2.94 10.07 -10.82
N ASP A 66 2.10 9.03 -10.83
CA ASP A 66 0.95 8.95 -9.93
C ASP A 66 1.31 8.86 -8.44
N VAL A 67 2.54 8.52 -8.11
CA VAL A 67 3.02 8.52 -6.72
C VAL A 67 2.94 9.92 -6.10
N ARG A 68 3.09 10.95 -6.91
CA ARG A 68 2.98 12.33 -6.44
C ARG A 68 1.64 12.61 -5.77
N ASP A 69 0.56 11.99 -6.27
CA ASP A 69 -0.78 12.14 -5.69
C ASP A 69 -1.03 11.13 -4.58
N LEU A 70 -0.34 9.98 -4.59
CA LEU A 70 -0.52 8.95 -3.59
C LEU A 70 0.18 9.27 -2.27
N LEU A 71 1.37 9.87 -2.31
CA LEU A 71 2.14 10.12 -1.10
C LEU A 71 1.40 11.00 -0.09
N PRO A 72 0.74 12.10 -0.49
CA PRO A 72 -0.07 12.87 0.46
C PRO A 72 -1.19 12.06 1.11
N LYS A 73 -1.84 11.17 0.35
CA LYS A 73 -2.88 10.31 0.89
C LYS A 73 -2.33 9.34 1.93
N ILE A 74 -1.16 8.76 1.66
CA ILE A 74 -0.49 7.87 2.61
C ILE A 74 -0.08 8.65 3.85
N HIS A 75 0.48 9.84 3.68
CA HIS A 75 0.90 10.69 4.80
C HIS A 75 -0.26 11.02 5.74
N ASP A 76 -1.42 11.33 5.19
CA ASP A 76 -2.55 11.86 5.96
C ASP A 76 -3.50 10.77 6.49
N ALA A 77 -3.37 9.53 6.02
CA ALA A 77 -4.22 8.43 6.48
C ALA A 77 -3.92 8.09 7.95
N ASP A 78 -4.95 7.71 8.69
CA ASP A 78 -4.78 7.23 10.07
C ASP A 78 -4.40 5.75 10.09
N VAL A 79 -4.89 4.99 9.12
CA VAL A 79 -4.64 3.56 8.98
C VAL A 79 -4.31 3.26 7.52
N LEU A 80 -3.27 2.45 7.33
CA LEU A 80 -2.91 1.95 6.00
C LEU A 80 -3.26 0.47 5.91
N VAL A 81 -3.83 0.08 4.78
CA VAL A 81 -4.13 -1.33 4.48
C VAL A 81 -3.51 -1.67 3.14
N PHE A 82 -2.71 -2.70 3.12
CA PHE A 82 -2.12 -3.21 1.88
C PHE A 82 -2.77 -4.55 1.56
N ALA A 83 -3.37 -4.65 0.39
CA ALA A 83 -3.92 -5.90 -0.13
C ALA A 83 -3.05 -6.33 -1.31
N THR A 84 -2.34 -7.45 -1.15
CA THR A 84 -1.37 -7.91 -2.14
C THR A 84 -1.52 -9.41 -2.41
N PRO A 85 -1.45 -9.83 -3.68
CA PRO A 85 -1.20 -11.24 -3.97
C PRO A 85 0.24 -11.57 -3.60
N ILE A 86 0.49 -12.82 -3.25
CA ILE A 86 1.85 -13.30 -3.01
C ILE A 86 2.36 -13.89 -4.32
N TYR A 87 3.42 -13.29 -4.84
CA TYR A 87 4.12 -13.75 -6.04
C TYR A 87 5.53 -14.15 -5.64
N TYR A 88 5.90 -15.38 -5.93
CA TYR A 88 7.21 -15.93 -5.61
C TYR A 88 7.61 -15.66 -4.16
N TYR A 89 6.69 -15.97 -3.25
CA TYR A 89 6.87 -15.88 -1.78
C TYR A 89 7.03 -14.45 -1.26
N GLU A 90 6.70 -13.44 -2.05
CA GLU A 90 6.85 -12.04 -1.67
C GLU A 90 5.59 -11.22 -2.02
N MET A 91 5.54 -10.00 -1.55
CA MET A 91 4.51 -9.07 -2.00
C MET A 91 4.62 -8.84 -3.52
N SER A 92 3.55 -8.38 -4.14
CA SER A 92 3.59 -8.07 -5.57
C SER A 92 4.67 -7.02 -5.88
N GLY A 93 5.21 -7.08 -7.09
CA GLY A 93 6.18 -6.07 -7.54
C GLY A 93 5.61 -4.66 -7.51
N GLN A 94 4.32 -4.52 -7.78
CA GLN A 94 3.62 -3.24 -7.71
C GLN A 94 3.64 -2.66 -6.29
N MET A 95 3.39 -3.50 -5.28
CA MET A 95 3.46 -3.07 -3.87
C MET A 95 4.88 -2.64 -3.50
N LYS A 96 5.87 -3.46 -3.85
CA LYS A 96 7.27 -3.14 -3.54
C LYS A 96 7.72 -1.85 -4.21
N THR A 97 7.31 -1.63 -5.46
CA THR A 97 7.63 -0.41 -6.19
C THR A 97 7.05 0.82 -5.48
N LEU A 98 5.81 0.73 -5.01
CA LEU A 98 5.20 1.83 -4.24
C LEU A 98 5.95 2.06 -2.92
N LEU A 99 6.28 1.00 -2.20
CA LEU A 99 7.00 1.11 -0.93
C LEU A 99 8.37 1.76 -1.11
N ASP A 100 9.09 1.40 -2.17
CA ASP A 100 10.37 2.03 -2.48
C ASP A 100 10.22 3.54 -2.68
N ARG A 101 9.13 3.96 -3.33
CA ARG A 101 8.84 5.37 -3.59
C ARG A 101 8.31 6.10 -2.36
N ALA A 102 7.87 5.38 -1.34
CA ALA A 102 7.42 5.97 -0.07
C ALA A 102 8.59 6.44 0.80
N ASN A 103 9.83 6.25 0.37
CA ASN A 103 11.01 6.74 1.09
C ASN A 103 10.94 8.25 1.39
N ALA A 104 10.23 9.01 0.56
CA ALA A 104 10.01 10.43 0.80
C ALA A 104 9.27 10.74 2.11
N LEU A 105 8.53 9.76 2.65
CA LEU A 105 7.78 9.91 3.90
C LEU A 105 8.57 9.45 5.12
N PHE A 106 9.73 8.84 4.94
CA PHE A 106 10.47 8.17 6.02
C PHE A 106 10.75 9.10 7.21
N ALA A 107 11.13 10.35 6.94
CA ALA A 107 11.43 11.33 7.98
C ALA A 107 10.28 12.34 8.20
N SER A 108 9.09 12.07 7.65
CA SER A 108 7.96 12.98 7.76
C SER A 108 7.13 12.71 9.02
N ASP A 109 6.20 13.59 9.29
CA ASP A 109 5.25 13.49 10.40
C ASP A 109 3.95 12.78 10.01
N TYR A 110 4.06 11.69 9.26
CA TYR A 110 2.91 10.91 8.79
C TYR A 110 1.96 10.54 9.95
N ALA A 111 0.67 10.49 9.64
CA ALA A 111 -0.38 10.32 10.64
C ALA A 111 -0.63 8.86 11.04
N PHE A 112 -0.40 7.90 10.12
CA PHE A 112 -0.78 6.52 10.37
C PHE A 112 0.00 5.89 11.54
N ARG A 113 -0.71 5.03 12.29
CA ARG A 113 -0.12 4.28 13.41
C ARG A 113 -0.40 2.80 13.30
N ASP A 114 -1.37 2.41 12.47
CA ASP A 114 -1.74 1.02 12.25
C ASP A 114 -1.60 0.66 10.79
N ILE A 115 -1.02 -0.50 10.53
CA ILE A 115 -0.90 -1.06 9.18
C ILE A 115 -1.49 -2.46 9.19
N TYR A 116 -2.36 -2.74 8.23
CA TYR A 116 -2.94 -4.06 8.03
C TYR A 116 -2.45 -4.63 6.71
N LEU A 117 -2.15 -5.91 6.70
CA LEU A 117 -1.74 -6.63 5.50
C LEU A 117 -2.76 -7.72 5.19
N LEU A 118 -3.33 -7.66 4.00
CA LEU A 118 -4.23 -8.67 3.45
C LEU A 118 -3.51 -9.37 2.31
N THR A 119 -3.41 -10.70 2.39
CA THR A 119 -2.68 -11.46 1.37
C THR A 119 -3.56 -12.55 0.76
N ALA A 120 -3.30 -12.84 -0.51
CA ALA A 120 -3.88 -13.97 -1.22
C ALA A 120 -2.74 -14.73 -1.91
N ALA A 121 -2.69 -16.03 -1.72
CA ALA A 121 -1.64 -16.89 -2.28
C ALA A 121 -2.25 -18.13 -2.89
N ALA A 122 -1.54 -18.74 -3.83
CA ALA A 122 -1.95 -19.99 -4.45
C ALA A 122 -1.65 -21.20 -3.55
N GLU A 123 -0.72 -21.08 -2.63
CA GLU A 123 -0.31 -22.16 -1.74
C GLU A 123 -0.99 -22.04 -0.37
N GLU A 124 -1.22 -23.18 0.27
CA GLU A 124 -1.93 -23.24 1.56
C GLU A 124 -1.02 -23.14 2.78
N ASP A 125 0.29 -23.11 2.59
CA ASP A 125 1.25 -23.03 3.69
C ASP A 125 1.17 -21.66 4.39
N ASP A 126 0.98 -21.68 5.70
CA ASP A 126 0.86 -20.47 6.51
C ASP A 126 2.12 -19.57 6.48
N GLN A 127 3.26 -20.13 6.08
CA GLN A 127 4.51 -19.38 6.00
C GLN A 127 4.67 -18.59 4.69
N VAL A 128 3.81 -18.82 3.71
CA VAL A 128 3.92 -18.17 2.39
C VAL A 128 3.89 -16.64 2.48
N PRO A 129 3.05 -16.00 3.29
CA PRO A 129 3.05 -14.54 3.38
C PRO A 129 4.12 -13.95 4.30
N ALA A 130 4.95 -14.77 4.93
CA ALA A 130 5.87 -14.30 5.98
C ALA A 130 6.84 -13.22 5.50
N ARG A 131 7.34 -13.30 4.26
CA ARG A 131 8.27 -12.29 3.73
C ARG A 131 7.60 -10.95 3.47
N ALA A 132 6.37 -10.97 2.95
CA ALA A 132 5.61 -9.75 2.75
C ALA A 132 5.33 -9.05 4.08
N GLU A 133 4.96 -9.81 5.09
CA GLU A 133 4.75 -9.30 6.44
C GLU A 133 6.04 -8.69 7.00
N SER A 134 7.15 -9.40 6.89
CA SER A 134 8.45 -8.93 7.36
C SER A 134 8.87 -7.62 6.66
N GLY A 135 8.55 -7.48 5.37
CA GLY A 135 8.88 -6.28 4.62
C GLY A 135 8.14 -5.03 5.08
N LEU A 136 7.00 -5.19 5.78
CA LEU A 136 6.23 -4.07 6.31
C LEU A 136 6.59 -3.71 7.76
N THR A 137 7.22 -4.61 8.45
CA THR A 137 7.59 -4.39 9.87
C THR A 137 9.00 -3.87 10.00
#